data_b808141dc8cd43ea0e43473aed7dfd81
#
_entry.id   b808141dc8cd43ea0e43473aed7dfd81
#
_cell.length_a   1.000
_cell.length_b   1.000
_cell.length_c   1.000
_cell.angle_alpha   90.00
_cell.angle_beta   90.00
_cell.angle_gamma   90.00
#
_symmetry.space_group_name_H-M   'P 1'
#
loop_
_entity.id
_entity.type
_entity.pdbx_description
1 polymer ?
#
loop_
_entity_poly.entity_id
_entity_poly.type
_entity_poly.pdbx_seq_one_letter_code
_entity_poly.pdbx_strand_id
1 'polypeptide(L)'
;MIIQEKKNPQEIIEFDGTYPKKSLPVDVVEIFQTPLTGSYNWDYTVQDNRIRKLYDLGKKLNWDVEVDVDWTPDFIGMQDEEFDFEDNQWANHPVYKTWDKDKKIAFLNDMNSWAVSQFLHGEQGALLVASQLASCAPTFNAKLYAASQTFDEARHVECFNKYIQTRLRKSWPIGRALKGLLDKILTDERWDLKFIGMQVIIEGLALAAFNAAK
;
A
#
# COMPACT_ATOMS: atom_id res chain seq x y z
N MET A 1 -5.68 25.51 -12.28
CA MET A 1 -6.45 24.57 -13.12
C MET A 1 -7.39 23.84 -12.16
N ILE A 2 -8.69 24.09 -12.23
CA ILE A 2 -9.68 23.54 -11.30
C ILE A 2 -9.83 22.06 -11.65
N ILE A 3 -9.36 21.19 -10.73
CA ILE A 3 -9.64 19.77 -10.82
C ILE A 3 -11.14 19.61 -10.57
N GLN A 4 -11.92 19.30 -11.60
CA GLN A 4 -13.28 18.85 -11.39
C GLN A 4 -13.20 17.50 -10.67
N GLU A 5 -13.60 17.48 -9.40
CA GLU A 5 -13.89 16.24 -8.69
C GLU A 5 -15.01 15.51 -9.44
N LYS A 6 -14.65 14.60 -10.33
CA LYS A 6 -15.59 13.55 -10.70
C LYS A 6 -15.78 12.71 -9.45
N LYS A 7 -16.99 12.71 -8.91
CA LYS A 7 -17.39 11.76 -7.85
C LYS A 7 -17.16 10.36 -8.41
N ASN A 8 -16.05 9.74 -8.00
CA ASN A 8 -15.87 8.33 -8.25
C ASN A 8 -16.79 7.59 -7.29
N PRO A 9 -17.64 6.70 -7.78
CA PRO A 9 -18.36 5.82 -6.88
C PRO A 9 -17.30 5.00 -6.12
N GLN A 10 -17.28 5.14 -4.80
CA GLN A 10 -16.44 4.30 -3.94
C GLN A 10 -17.13 2.92 -3.86
N GLU A 11 -16.90 2.09 -4.83
CA GLU A 11 -17.48 0.77 -4.92
C GLU A 11 -16.50 -0.30 -4.42
N ILE A 12 -17.07 -1.31 -3.77
CA ILE A 12 -16.35 -2.53 -3.42
C ILE A 12 -16.20 -3.35 -4.70
N ILE A 13 -14.98 -3.80 -4.98
CA ILE A 13 -14.70 -4.64 -6.15
C ILE A 13 -14.51 -6.07 -5.68
N GLU A 14 -15.32 -6.98 -6.23
CA GLU A 14 -15.21 -8.41 -6.01
C GLU A 14 -14.45 -9.08 -7.16
N PHE A 15 -13.60 -10.04 -6.83
CA PHE A 15 -12.80 -10.80 -7.77
C PHE A 15 -13.18 -12.28 -7.75
N ASP A 16 -13.10 -12.91 -8.93
CA ASP A 16 -13.37 -14.33 -9.12
C ASP A 16 -12.19 -15.26 -8.78
N GLY A 17 -11.09 -14.69 -8.32
CA GLY A 17 -9.85 -15.41 -8.02
C GLY A 17 -8.90 -15.59 -9.20
N THR A 18 -9.28 -15.15 -10.41
CA THR A 18 -8.41 -15.17 -11.58
C THR A 18 -7.37 -14.05 -11.51
N TYR A 19 -6.10 -14.38 -11.68
CA TYR A 19 -5.02 -13.40 -11.72
C TYR A 19 -4.16 -13.56 -12.99
N PRO A 20 -3.73 -12.48 -13.64
CA PRO A 20 -4.14 -11.09 -13.40
C PRO A 20 -5.54 -10.79 -13.97
N LYS A 21 -6.31 -9.97 -13.27
CA LYS A 21 -7.57 -9.44 -13.80
C LYS A 21 -7.26 -8.52 -14.98
N LYS A 22 -7.89 -8.74 -16.12
CA LYS A 22 -7.53 -8.03 -17.36
C LYS A 22 -7.86 -6.54 -17.38
N SER A 23 -8.97 -6.14 -16.78
CA SER A 23 -9.34 -4.72 -16.66
C SER A 23 -10.47 -4.52 -15.65
N LEU A 24 -10.53 -3.33 -15.07
CA LEU A 24 -11.69 -2.83 -14.36
C LEU A 24 -12.42 -1.82 -15.25
N PRO A 25 -13.73 -1.61 -15.05
CA PRO A 25 -14.44 -0.52 -15.73
C PRO A 25 -13.79 0.82 -15.43
N VAL A 26 -13.61 1.67 -16.45
CA VAL A 26 -12.86 2.94 -16.32
C VAL A 26 -13.55 3.92 -15.36
N ASP A 27 -14.84 3.79 -15.18
CA ASP A 27 -15.67 4.59 -14.26
C ASP A 27 -15.50 4.22 -12.78
N VAL A 28 -14.92 3.06 -12.48
CA VAL A 28 -14.61 2.61 -11.10
C VAL A 28 -13.22 3.02 -10.66
N VAL A 29 -12.37 3.52 -11.56
CA VAL A 29 -10.97 3.86 -11.28
C VAL A 29 -10.82 5.38 -11.21
N GLU A 30 -10.49 5.90 -10.04
CA GLU A 30 -10.13 7.31 -9.88
C GLU A 30 -8.74 7.56 -10.47
N ILE A 31 -8.64 8.54 -11.35
CA ILE A 31 -7.35 9.03 -11.86
C ILE A 31 -7.09 10.40 -11.26
N PHE A 32 -6.01 10.53 -10.49
CA PHE A 32 -5.52 11.81 -9.99
C PHE A 32 -4.17 12.15 -10.63
N GLN A 33 -3.89 13.43 -10.71
CA GLN A 33 -2.66 13.95 -11.31
C GLN A 33 -1.78 14.60 -10.26
N THR A 34 -0.48 14.36 -10.33
CA THR A 34 0.53 14.98 -9.47
C THR A 34 1.45 15.89 -10.29
N PRO A 35 2.01 16.96 -9.69
CA PRO A 35 2.96 17.80 -10.39
C PRO A 35 4.22 17.00 -10.74
N LEU A 36 4.67 17.15 -11.99
CA LEU A 36 5.96 16.60 -12.41
C LEU A 36 7.04 17.63 -12.13
N THR A 37 7.72 17.49 -10.99
CA THR A 37 8.86 18.33 -10.59
C THR A 37 10.13 17.49 -10.53
N GLY A 38 11.25 18.07 -10.90
CA GLY A 38 12.54 17.37 -10.86
C GLY A 38 13.70 18.34 -10.71
N SER A 39 14.79 17.84 -10.14
CA SER A 39 16.07 18.55 -10.08
C SER A 39 17.21 17.59 -10.36
N TYR A 40 18.27 18.07 -10.97
CA TYR A 40 19.45 17.26 -11.23
C TYR A 40 20.72 18.12 -11.19
N ASN A 41 21.83 17.47 -10.93
CA ASN A 41 23.17 18.02 -11.07
C ASN A 41 24.11 16.91 -11.58
N TRP A 42 25.30 17.28 -11.94
CA TRP A 42 26.29 16.35 -12.49
C TRP A 42 27.34 15.89 -11.45
N ASP A 43 27.02 16.07 -10.16
CA ASP A 43 27.86 15.57 -9.05
C ASP A 43 27.48 14.12 -8.71
N TYR A 44 28.33 13.18 -9.10
CA TYR A 44 28.19 11.75 -8.86
C TYR A 44 29.00 11.26 -7.65
N THR A 45 29.56 12.16 -6.86
CA THR A 45 30.34 11.81 -5.68
C THR A 45 29.47 11.26 -4.55
N VAL A 46 30.05 10.46 -3.68
CA VAL A 46 29.36 9.93 -2.50
C VAL A 46 29.37 10.98 -1.39
N GLN A 47 28.29 11.71 -1.25
CA GLN A 47 28.15 12.78 -0.25
C GLN A 47 27.73 12.24 1.13
N ASP A 48 26.97 11.13 1.20
CA ASP A 48 26.59 10.45 2.44
C ASP A 48 26.71 8.93 2.27
N ASN A 49 27.69 8.36 2.96
CA ASN A 49 27.93 6.92 2.96
C ASN A 49 26.79 6.10 3.56
N ARG A 50 25.96 6.66 4.45
CA ARG A 50 24.82 5.96 5.06
C ARG A 50 23.72 5.75 4.01
N ILE A 51 23.39 6.79 3.26
CA ILE A 51 22.41 6.71 2.16
C ILE A 51 22.93 5.77 1.07
N ARG A 52 24.21 5.85 0.73
CA ARG A 52 24.83 4.92 -0.24
C ARG A 52 24.69 3.46 0.20
N LYS A 53 24.92 3.17 1.49
CA LYS A 53 24.76 1.81 2.03
C LYS A 53 23.31 1.30 1.93
N LEU A 54 22.31 2.18 2.09
CA LEU A 54 20.90 1.79 1.91
C LEU A 54 20.60 1.37 0.48
N TYR A 55 21.10 2.11 -0.51
CA TYR A 55 20.99 1.71 -1.92
C TYR A 55 21.70 0.37 -2.19
N ASP A 56 22.92 0.18 -1.65
CA ASP A 56 23.66 -1.07 -1.79
C ASP A 56 22.95 -2.25 -1.12
N LEU A 57 22.24 -2.00 -0.02
CA LEU A 57 21.41 -2.99 0.66
C LEU A 57 20.17 -3.35 -0.20
N GLY A 58 19.50 -2.36 -0.76
CA GLY A 58 18.34 -2.58 -1.66
C GLY A 58 18.67 -3.46 -2.85
N LYS A 59 19.88 -3.33 -3.42
CA LYS A 59 20.36 -4.23 -4.49
C LYS A 59 20.54 -5.67 -4.04
N LYS A 60 20.84 -5.91 -2.77
CA LYS A 60 21.14 -7.25 -2.24
C LYS A 60 19.88 -7.98 -1.73
N LEU A 61 18.90 -7.24 -1.24
CA LEU A 61 17.69 -7.77 -0.62
C LEU A 61 16.50 -7.83 -1.59
N ASN A 62 16.78 -8.04 -2.88
CA ASN A 62 15.72 -8.26 -3.87
C ASN A 62 14.99 -9.57 -3.61
N TRP A 63 13.68 -9.54 -3.76
CA TRP A 63 12.81 -10.69 -3.71
C TRP A 63 11.80 -10.61 -4.87
N ASP A 64 11.21 -11.73 -5.23
CA ASP A 64 10.27 -11.87 -6.34
C ASP A 64 8.93 -12.40 -5.82
N VAL A 65 7.86 -11.72 -6.14
CA VAL A 65 6.49 -12.05 -5.68
C VAL A 65 6.07 -13.46 -6.13
N GLU A 66 6.49 -13.89 -7.30
CA GLU A 66 6.12 -15.18 -7.85
C GLU A 66 6.99 -16.34 -7.34
N VAL A 67 8.22 -16.04 -6.92
CA VAL A 67 9.23 -17.05 -6.56
C VAL A 67 9.39 -17.18 -5.04
N ASP A 68 9.43 -16.05 -4.34
CA ASP A 68 9.80 -16.00 -2.91
C ASP A 68 8.58 -16.01 -1.99
N VAL A 69 7.37 -15.78 -2.52
CA VAL A 69 6.11 -15.87 -1.77
C VAL A 69 5.42 -17.19 -2.08
N ASP A 70 5.13 -17.99 -1.04
CA ASP A 70 4.37 -19.23 -1.19
C ASP A 70 2.89 -18.95 -1.44
N TRP A 71 2.46 -19.17 -2.68
CA TRP A 71 1.07 -19.01 -3.11
C TRP A 71 0.27 -20.32 -3.08
N THR A 72 0.87 -21.42 -2.64
CA THR A 72 0.20 -22.75 -2.65
C THR A 72 -0.91 -22.90 -1.62
N PRO A 73 -0.84 -22.30 -0.43
CA PRO A 73 -1.94 -22.41 0.54
C PRO A 73 -3.21 -21.77 -0.01
N ASP A 74 -4.27 -22.56 -0.13
CA ASP A 74 -5.58 -22.10 -0.61
C ASP A 74 -6.37 -21.44 0.53
N PHE A 75 -5.80 -20.36 1.06
CA PHE A 75 -6.41 -19.62 2.16
C PHE A 75 -7.48 -18.67 1.60
N ILE A 76 -8.74 -19.08 1.69
CA ILE A 76 -9.90 -18.27 1.36
C ILE A 76 -10.53 -17.77 2.67
N GLY A 77 -9.97 -16.68 3.21
CA GLY A 77 -10.55 -16.04 4.38
C GLY A 77 -10.48 -16.87 5.69
N MET A 78 -11.07 -16.33 6.74
CA MET A 78 -11.17 -17.00 8.02
C MET A 78 -12.31 -18.03 7.97
N GLN A 79 -12.02 -19.22 7.50
CA GLN A 79 -13.00 -20.35 7.52
C GLN A 79 -12.72 -21.32 8.64
N ASP A 80 -11.71 -21.06 9.47
CA ASP A 80 -11.12 -22.05 10.33
C ASP A 80 -11.97 -22.32 11.59
N GLU A 81 -12.15 -23.59 11.90
CA GLU A 81 -12.74 -24.05 13.15
C GLU A 81 -11.88 -23.67 14.38
N GLU A 82 -10.59 -23.35 14.15
CA GLU A 82 -9.63 -22.97 15.18
C GLU A 82 -9.62 -21.45 15.48
N PHE A 83 -10.34 -20.62 14.71
CA PHE A 83 -10.35 -19.18 14.96
C PHE A 83 -11.14 -18.85 16.23
N ASP A 84 -10.46 -18.31 17.22
CA ASP A 84 -11.09 -17.83 18.45
C ASP A 84 -11.82 -16.49 18.21
N PHE A 85 -13.15 -16.59 18.05
CA PHE A 85 -14.01 -15.42 17.89
C PHE A 85 -14.11 -14.55 19.15
N GLU A 86 -13.58 -15.01 20.27
CA GLU A 86 -13.57 -14.28 21.52
C GLU A 86 -12.25 -13.55 21.79
N ASP A 87 -11.19 -13.89 21.06
CA ASP A 87 -9.87 -13.22 21.13
C ASP A 87 -9.64 -12.28 19.95
N ASN A 88 -10.50 -11.29 19.78
CA ASN A 88 -10.31 -10.21 18.80
C ASN A 88 -10.83 -8.88 19.35
N GLN A 89 -10.40 -7.77 18.73
CA GLN A 89 -10.74 -6.40 19.19
C GLN A 89 -12.25 -6.12 19.25
N TRP A 90 -13.09 -6.87 18.53
CA TRP A 90 -14.55 -6.71 18.47
C TRP A 90 -15.29 -7.61 19.45
N ALA A 91 -14.62 -8.59 20.05
CA ALA A 91 -15.24 -9.62 20.91
C ALA A 91 -16.10 -9.03 22.03
N ASN A 92 -15.71 -7.87 22.57
CA ASN A 92 -16.43 -7.19 23.63
C ASN A 92 -17.49 -6.20 23.15
N HIS A 93 -17.61 -5.97 21.82
CA HIS A 93 -18.60 -5.04 21.29
C HIS A 93 -20.02 -5.60 21.42
N PRO A 94 -20.99 -4.85 22.01
CA PRO A 94 -22.32 -5.37 22.30
C PRO A 94 -23.04 -5.93 21.06
N VAL A 95 -22.92 -5.29 19.92
CA VAL A 95 -23.55 -5.71 18.66
C VAL A 95 -22.88 -6.97 18.11
N TYR A 96 -21.55 -7.07 18.16
CA TYR A 96 -20.80 -8.24 17.71
C TYR A 96 -21.18 -9.50 18.50
N LYS A 97 -21.40 -9.37 19.80
CA LYS A 97 -21.84 -10.48 20.66
C LYS A 97 -23.19 -11.07 20.28
N THR A 98 -24.06 -10.29 19.63
CA THR A 98 -25.38 -10.76 19.18
C THR A 98 -25.35 -11.52 17.86
N TRP A 99 -24.21 -11.51 17.14
CA TRP A 99 -24.11 -12.15 15.83
C TRP A 99 -23.85 -13.66 15.96
N ASP A 100 -24.40 -14.43 15.02
CA ASP A 100 -24.04 -15.81 14.81
C ASP A 100 -22.62 -15.96 14.25
N LYS A 101 -22.14 -17.20 14.18
CA LYS A 101 -20.79 -17.52 13.69
C LYS A 101 -20.57 -17.03 12.26
N ASP A 102 -21.51 -17.26 11.37
CA ASP A 102 -21.36 -16.93 9.94
C ASP A 102 -21.24 -15.41 9.73
N LYS A 103 -22.04 -14.64 10.47
CA LYS A 103 -21.97 -13.18 10.44
C LYS A 103 -20.66 -12.64 11.02
N LYS A 104 -20.14 -13.26 12.07
CA LYS A 104 -18.83 -12.91 12.61
C LYS A 104 -17.72 -13.20 11.62
N ILE A 105 -17.73 -14.35 10.96
CA ILE A 105 -16.77 -14.73 9.92
C ILE A 105 -16.82 -13.72 8.77
N ALA A 106 -18.01 -13.42 8.24
CA ALA A 106 -18.17 -12.47 7.14
C ALA A 106 -17.64 -11.09 7.51
N PHE A 107 -17.93 -10.61 8.71
CA PHE A 107 -17.44 -9.31 9.19
C PHE A 107 -15.91 -9.27 9.30
N LEU A 108 -15.30 -10.31 9.88
CA LEU A 108 -13.84 -10.37 10.05
C LEU A 108 -13.13 -10.47 8.72
N ASN A 109 -13.68 -11.22 7.77
CA ASN A 109 -13.17 -11.28 6.39
C ASN A 109 -13.27 -9.91 5.70
N ASP A 110 -14.38 -9.21 5.87
CA ASP A 110 -14.56 -7.85 5.33
C ASP A 110 -13.58 -6.87 5.97
N MET A 111 -13.36 -6.94 7.28
CA MET A 111 -12.38 -6.12 7.98
C MET A 111 -10.95 -6.39 7.52
N ASN A 112 -10.58 -7.66 7.36
CA ASN A 112 -9.27 -8.04 6.83
C ASN A 112 -9.10 -7.55 5.38
N SER A 113 -10.07 -7.79 4.53
CA SER A 113 -10.07 -7.33 3.15
C SER A 113 -9.98 -5.79 3.05
N TRP A 114 -10.71 -5.08 3.92
CA TRP A 114 -10.60 -3.63 4.02
C TRP A 114 -9.20 -3.18 4.44
N ALA A 115 -8.62 -3.80 5.47
CA ALA A 115 -7.30 -3.44 5.96
C ALA A 115 -6.21 -3.67 4.90
N VAL A 116 -6.22 -4.84 4.25
CA VAL A 116 -5.26 -5.15 3.18
C VAL A 116 -5.43 -4.23 1.97
N SER A 117 -6.67 -3.81 1.66
CA SER A 117 -6.91 -2.80 0.62
C SER A 117 -6.30 -1.44 0.99
N GLN A 118 -6.35 -1.05 2.27
CA GLN A 118 -5.69 0.19 2.70
C GLN A 118 -4.16 0.09 2.58
N PHE A 119 -3.56 -1.06 2.90
CA PHE A 119 -2.14 -1.27 2.65
C PHE A 119 -1.82 -1.14 1.16
N LEU A 120 -2.53 -1.83 0.28
CA LEU A 120 -2.33 -1.71 -1.18
C LEU A 120 -2.36 -0.26 -1.65
N HIS A 121 -3.32 0.53 -1.19
CA HIS A 121 -3.41 1.95 -1.55
C HIS A 121 -2.26 2.77 -0.96
N GLY A 122 -1.82 2.45 0.24
CA GLY A 122 -0.63 3.03 0.89
C GLY A 122 0.63 2.76 0.08
N GLU A 123 0.87 1.50 -0.30
CA GLU A 123 2.02 1.08 -1.10
C GLU A 123 2.06 1.77 -2.48
N GLN A 124 0.91 1.93 -3.13
CA GLN A 124 0.85 2.72 -4.36
C GLN A 124 1.24 4.19 -4.10
N GLY A 125 0.80 4.77 -3.00
CA GLY A 125 1.22 6.10 -2.57
C GLY A 125 2.73 6.17 -2.34
N ALA A 126 3.30 5.19 -1.65
CA ALA A 126 4.73 5.07 -1.37
C ALA A 126 5.55 4.93 -2.67
N LEU A 127 5.11 4.06 -3.59
CA LEU A 127 5.68 3.91 -4.92
C LEU A 127 5.78 5.27 -5.66
N LEU A 128 4.69 6.02 -5.67
CA LEU A 128 4.66 7.31 -6.36
C LEU A 128 5.53 8.36 -5.67
N VAL A 129 5.53 8.43 -4.33
CA VAL A 129 6.39 9.35 -3.59
C VAL A 129 7.87 9.00 -3.76
N ALA A 130 8.24 7.72 -3.69
CA ALA A 130 9.61 7.27 -3.95
C ALA A 130 10.08 7.66 -5.36
N SER A 131 9.22 7.51 -6.38
CA SER A 131 9.53 7.92 -7.75
C SER A 131 9.72 9.45 -7.89
N GLN A 132 8.89 10.24 -7.20
CA GLN A 132 9.04 11.70 -7.14
C GLN A 132 10.34 12.10 -6.42
N LEU A 133 10.69 11.42 -5.33
CA LEU A 133 11.96 11.64 -4.63
C LEU A 133 13.17 11.28 -5.50
N ALA A 134 13.09 10.23 -6.31
CA ALA A 134 14.13 9.92 -7.29
C ALA A 134 14.35 11.06 -8.29
N SER A 135 13.27 11.79 -8.63
CA SER A 135 13.35 12.97 -9.50
C SER A 135 13.83 14.23 -8.78
N CYS A 136 13.37 14.51 -7.55
CA CYS A 136 13.57 15.82 -6.89
C CYS A 136 14.56 15.83 -5.73
N ALA A 137 15.05 14.68 -5.25
CA ALA A 137 16.00 14.63 -4.13
C ALA A 137 17.30 15.42 -4.44
N PRO A 138 17.89 16.08 -3.41
CA PRO A 138 18.96 17.06 -3.65
C PRO A 138 20.31 16.44 -4.01
N THR A 139 20.53 15.17 -3.68
CA THR A 139 21.81 14.50 -3.93
C THR A 139 21.66 13.27 -4.81
N PHE A 140 22.73 12.92 -5.56
CA PHE A 140 22.70 11.73 -6.41
C PHE A 140 22.49 10.44 -5.59
N ASN A 141 23.12 10.33 -4.43
CA ASN A 141 22.93 9.16 -3.55
C ASN A 141 21.49 9.03 -3.06
N ALA A 142 20.82 10.16 -2.74
CA ALA A 142 19.41 10.14 -2.34
C ALA A 142 18.51 9.72 -3.52
N LYS A 143 18.81 10.15 -4.74
CA LYS A 143 18.10 9.71 -5.95
C LYS A 143 18.25 8.20 -6.19
N LEU A 144 19.45 7.66 -6.06
CA LEU A 144 19.69 6.22 -6.21
C LEU A 144 18.92 5.41 -5.17
N TYR A 145 18.93 5.86 -3.91
CA TYR A 145 18.18 5.21 -2.85
C TYR A 145 16.67 5.26 -3.11
N ALA A 146 16.14 6.43 -3.47
CA ALA A 146 14.73 6.58 -3.82
C ALA A 146 14.32 5.70 -5.02
N ALA A 147 15.19 5.53 -6.02
CA ALA A 147 14.95 4.64 -7.14
C ALA A 147 14.89 3.16 -6.70
N SER A 148 15.74 2.73 -5.75
CA SER A 148 15.63 1.37 -5.19
C SER A 148 14.35 1.18 -4.38
N GLN A 149 13.92 2.18 -3.62
CA GLN A 149 12.61 2.15 -2.95
C GLN A 149 11.47 2.08 -3.94
N THR A 150 11.49 2.86 -5.01
CA THR A 150 10.46 2.79 -6.06
C THR A 150 10.27 1.35 -6.56
N PHE A 151 11.35 0.61 -6.73
CA PHE A 151 11.29 -0.79 -7.14
C PHE A 151 10.77 -1.71 -6.02
N ASP A 152 11.13 -1.44 -4.77
CA ASP A 152 10.61 -2.18 -3.62
C ASP A 152 9.08 -2.00 -3.48
N GLU A 153 8.60 -0.77 -3.54
CA GLU A 153 7.17 -0.46 -3.42
C GLU A 153 6.36 -1.07 -4.59
N ALA A 154 6.95 -1.15 -5.78
CA ALA A 154 6.30 -1.83 -6.90
C ALA A 154 6.01 -3.31 -6.59
N ARG A 155 6.95 -4.01 -5.95
CA ARG A 155 6.77 -5.41 -5.51
C ARG A 155 5.72 -5.55 -4.40
N HIS A 156 5.68 -4.59 -3.46
CA HIS A 156 4.65 -4.56 -2.43
C HIS A 156 3.26 -4.40 -3.04
N VAL A 157 3.10 -3.46 -3.97
CA VAL A 157 1.84 -3.26 -4.71
C VAL A 157 1.43 -4.54 -5.43
N GLU A 158 2.36 -5.19 -6.14
CA GLU A 158 2.12 -6.44 -6.85
C GLU A 158 1.66 -7.55 -5.89
N CYS A 159 2.37 -7.73 -4.78
CA CYS A 159 2.08 -8.75 -3.78
C CYS A 159 0.69 -8.56 -3.15
N PHE A 160 0.39 -7.36 -2.65
CA PHE A 160 -0.93 -7.08 -2.06
C PHE A 160 -2.05 -7.19 -3.08
N ASN A 161 -1.84 -6.71 -4.31
CA ASN A 161 -2.81 -6.82 -5.38
C ASN A 161 -3.11 -8.29 -5.73
N LYS A 162 -2.09 -9.12 -5.88
CA LYS A 162 -2.24 -10.56 -6.11
C LYS A 162 -2.97 -11.24 -4.96
N TYR A 163 -2.59 -10.93 -3.71
CA TYR A 163 -3.24 -11.48 -2.52
C TYR A 163 -4.72 -11.11 -2.46
N ILE A 164 -5.07 -9.85 -2.72
CA ILE A 164 -6.47 -9.41 -2.76
C ILE A 164 -7.23 -10.16 -3.86
N GLN A 165 -6.70 -10.22 -5.08
CA GLN A 165 -7.41 -10.81 -6.21
C GLN A 165 -7.60 -12.31 -6.06
N THR A 166 -6.61 -13.03 -5.51
CA THR A 166 -6.63 -14.49 -5.46
C THR A 166 -7.19 -15.05 -4.15
N ARG A 167 -6.97 -14.37 -3.03
CA ARG A 167 -7.30 -14.87 -1.69
C ARG A 167 -8.51 -14.17 -1.08
N LEU A 168 -8.45 -12.86 -0.93
CA LEU A 168 -9.53 -12.09 -0.32
C LEU A 168 -10.72 -11.87 -1.27
N ARG A 169 -10.46 -11.82 -2.57
CA ARG A 169 -11.44 -11.65 -3.66
C ARG A 169 -12.31 -10.41 -3.56
N LYS A 170 -11.93 -9.49 -2.69
CA LYS A 170 -12.67 -8.27 -2.42
C LYS A 170 -11.70 -7.12 -2.16
N SER A 171 -11.83 -6.03 -2.90
CA SER A 171 -11.07 -4.81 -2.73
C SER A 171 -11.99 -3.66 -2.31
N TRP A 172 -11.56 -2.93 -1.32
CA TRP A 172 -12.27 -1.79 -0.77
C TRP A 172 -11.66 -0.48 -1.26
N PRO A 173 -12.47 0.57 -1.42
CA PRO A 173 -11.93 1.89 -1.74
C PRO A 173 -11.01 2.42 -0.64
N ILE A 174 -10.14 3.33 -1.02
CA ILE A 174 -9.26 4.01 -0.08
C ILE A 174 -10.05 4.80 0.97
N GLY A 175 -9.68 4.67 2.24
CA GLY A 175 -10.27 5.42 3.33
C GLY A 175 -10.00 6.92 3.22
N ARG A 176 -10.96 7.75 3.59
CA ARG A 176 -10.85 9.22 3.45
C ARG A 176 -9.62 9.82 4.14
N ALA A 177 -9.25 9.30 5.30
CA ALA A 177 -8.10 9.79 6.05
C ALA A 177 -6.79 9.51 5.30
N LEU A 178 -6.59 8.26 4.85
CA LEU A 178 -5.41 7.86 4.07
C LEU A 178 -5.35 8.61 2.75
N LYS A 179 -6.48 8.69 2.02
CA LYS A 179 -6.55 9.45 0.77
C LYS A 179 -6.14 10.91 0.97
N GLY A 180 -6.71 11.60 1.97
CA GLY A 180 -6.39 13.00 2.22
C GLY A 180 -4.92 13.23 2.58
N LEU A 181 -4.29 12.27 3.26
CA LEU A 181 -2.87 12.33 3.59
C LEU A 181 -2.00 12.08 2.35
N LEU A 182 -2.30 11.06 1.57
CA LEU A 182 -1.58 10.76 0.32
C LEU A 182 -1.72 11.89 -0.71
N ASP A 183 -2.93 12.41 -0.90
CA ASP A 183 -3.17 13.54 -1.81
C ASP A 183 -2.28 14.73 -1.43
N LYS A 184 -2.20 15.05 -0.14
CA LYS A 184 -1.37 16.15 0.35
C LYS A 184 0.13 15.91 0.12
N ILE A 185 0.61 14.71 0.39
CA ILE A 185 2.03 14.34 0.19
C ILE A 185 2.39 14.35 -1.29
N LEU A 186 1.55 13.74 -2.12
CA LEU A 186 1.82 13.57 -3.55
C LEU A 186 1.77 14.90 -4.33
N THR A 187 0.93 15.84 -3.90
CA THR A 187 0.76 17.14 -4.58
C THR A 187 1.66 18.24 -4.04
N ASP A 188 2.32 18.08 -2.90
CA ASP A 188 3.28 19.06 -2.39
C ASP A 188 4.55 19.09 -3.26
N GLU A 189 5.05 20.26 -3.58
CA GLU A 189 6.25 20.45 -4.43
C GLU A 189 7.56 20.29 -3.66
N ARG A 190 7.51 20.26 -2.33
CA ARG A 190 8.69 20.21 -1.45
C ARG A 190 9.10 18.77 -1.18
N TRP A 191 10.29 18.43 -1.59
CA TRP A 191 10.84 17.07 -1.44
C TRP A 191 10.95 16.63 0.03
N ASP A 192 11.30 17.55 0.95
CA ASP A 192 11.44 17.27 2.38
C ASP A 192 10.09 16.93 3.03
N LEU A 193 9.00 17.58 2.64
CA LEU A 193 7.67 17.22 3.10
C LEU A 193 7.19 15.88 2.53
N LYS A 194 7.53 15.58 1.28
CA LYS A 194 7.28 14.25 0.71
C LYS A 194 8.01 13.18 1.51
N PHE A 195 9.28 13.40 1.80
CA PHE A 195 10.09 12.49 2.56
C PHE A 195 9.55 12.31 4.00
N ILE A 196 9.30 13.38 4.73
CA ILE A 196 8.76 13.31 6.09
C ILE A 196 7.36 12.66 6.09
N GLY A 197 6.50 13.09 5.19
CA GLY A 197 5.12 12.59 5.11
C GLY A 197 5.06 11.09 4.82
N MET A 198 5.83 10.60 3.88
CA MET A 198 5.84 9.19 3.51
C MET A 198 6.75 8.38 4.42
N GLN A 199 8.05 8.66 4.41
CA GLN A 199 9.06 7.79 5.03
C GLN A 199 9.06 7.82 6.56
N VAL A 200 8.54 8.88 7.18
CA VAL A 200 8.49 8.97 8.64
C VAL A 200 7.06 8.71 9.16
N ILE A 201 6.05 9.36 8.58
CA ILE A 201 4.68 9.29 9.10
C ILE A 201 3.98 8.05 8.58
N ILE A 202 3.83 7.88 7.26
CA ILE A 202 3.06 6.75 6.68
C ILE A 202 3.75 5.42 6.99
N GLU A 203 5.04 5.30 6.70
CA GLU A 203 5.81 4.08 6.98
C GLU A 203 5.85 3.74 8.47
N GLY A 204 5.97 4.77 9.32
CA GLY A 204 5.89 4.59 10.78
C GLY A 204 4.55 4.03 11.23
N LEU A 205 3.44 4.48 10.65
CA LEU A 205 2.10 3.96 10.91
C LEU A 205 1.93 2.54 10.36
N ALA A 206 2.45 2.25 9.18
CA ALA A 206 2.44 0.91 8.58
C ALA A 206 3.19 -0.10 9.46
N LEU A 207 4.39 0.23 9.92
CA LEU A 207 5.16 -0.60 10.84
C LEU A 207 4.42 -0.87 12.15
N ALA A 208 3.74 0.16 12.71
CA ALA A 208 2.92 -0.01 13.90
C ALA A 208 1.73 -0.95 13.65
N ALA A 209 1.06 -0.82 12.50
CA ALA A 209 -0.06 -1.68 12.11
C ALA A 209 0.39 -3.14 11.91
N PHE A 210 1.50 -3.39 11.23
CA PHE A 210 2.05 -4.74 11.07
C PHE A 210 2.47 -5.38 12.39
N ASN A 211 3.00 -4.59 13.34
CA ASN A 211 3.33 -5.10 14.66
C ASN A 211 2.09 -5.45 15.50
N ALA A 212 0.99 -4.74 15.30
CA ALA A 212 -0.28 -5.03 15.98
C ALA A 212 -1.04 -6.23 15.36
N ALA A 213 -0.72 -6.62 14.13
CA ALA A 213 -1.33 -7.74 13.41
C ALA A 213 -0.64 -9.09 13.67
N LYS A 214 0.47 -9.12 14.44
CA LYS A 214 1.17 -10.33 14.88
C LYS A 214 0.49 -10.92 16.11
#